data_32228ec5609e1dd76aa826585d54dd09
#
_entry.id   32228ec5609e1dd76aa826585d54dd09
#
_cell.length_a   1.000
_cell.length_b   1.000
_cell.length_c   1.000
_cell.angle_alpha   90.00
_cell.angle_beta   90.00
_cell.angle_gamma   90.00
#
_symmetry.space_group_name_H-M   'P 1'
#
loop_
_entity.id
_entity.type
_entity.pdbx_description
1 polymer ?
#
loop_
_entity_poly.entity_id
_entity_poly.type
_entity_poly.pdbx_seq_one_letter_code
_entity_poly.pdbx_strand_id
1 'polypeptide(L)'
;MSPSRNTRTGGVLEAMVLPALDQGKYAWKVQVNIGQRLGCGQHNVDVVAEKSGRKLLVSMKWQQVSGTAEQKVPFEVICLLDALGSGEYAKAYLVLGGEGWTLRNFYTSGGLQKYLKHGEQVEILTLESFVAKANAGKL
;
A
#
# COMPACT_ATOMS: atom_id res chain seq x y z
N MET A 1 4.99 13.26 -17.71
CA MET A 1 3.83 12.99 -16.86
C MET A 1 3.00 11.86 -17.44
N SER A 2 2.60 10.93 -16.62
CA SER A 2 1.75 9.85 -17.08
C SER A 2 0.29 10.29 -17.04
N PRO A 3 -0.42 10.29 -18.17
CA PRO A 3 -1.83 10.71 -18.17
C PRO A 3 -2.74 9.72 -17.45
N SER A 4 -2.31 8.49 -17.26
CA SER A 4 -3.13 7.50 -16.58
C SER A 4 -3.00 7.56 -15.06
N ARG A 5 -2.08 8.37 -14.56
CA ARG A 5 -1.83 8.44 -13.13
C ARG A 5 -2.89 9.27 -12.43
N ASN A 6 -3.38 8.77 -11.30
CA ASN A 6 -4.27 9.53 -10.44
C ASN A 6 -3.46 10.65 -9.78
N THR A 7 -3.70 11.91 -10.19
CA THR A 7 -2.93 13.04 -9.69
C THR A 7 -3.11 13.25 -8.20
N ARG A 8 -4.29 12.91 -7.64
CA ARG A 8 -4.53 13.04 -6.21
C ARG A 8 -3.66 12.07 -5.42
N THR A 9 -3.60 10.81 -5.82
CA THR A 9 -2.73 9.84 -5.19
C THR A 9 -1.28 10.25 -5.32
N GLY A 10 -0.86 10.73 -6.50
CA GLY A 10 0.50 11.19 -6.72
C GLY A 10 0.86 12.38 -5.85
N GLY A 11 -0.05 13.35 -5.71
CA GLY A 11 0.18 14.51 -4.86
C GLY A 11 0.28 14.14 -3.38
N VAL A 12 -0.58 13.24 -2.92
CA VAL A 12 -0.54 12.75 -1.53
C VAL A 12 0.76 11.99 -1.29
N LEU A 13 1.18 11.16 -2.24
CA LEU A 13 2.43 10.42 -2.12
C LEU A 13 3.59 11.37 -1.89
N GLU A 14 3.72 12.39 -2.74
CA GLU A 14 4.84 13.34 -2.65
C GLU A 14 4.73 14.23 -1.40
N ALA A 15 3.54 14.67 -1.03
CA ALA A 15 3.35 15.64 0.04
C ALA A 15 3.36 15.02 1.43
N MET A 16 2.94 13.77 1.57
CA MET A 16 2.74 13.16 2.89
C MET A 16 3.54 11.88 3.10
N VAL A 17 3.54 10.99 2.12
CA VAL A 17 4.11 9.66 2.31
C VAL A 17 5.64 9.68 2.22
N LEU A 18 6.19 10.29 1.17
CA LEU A 18 7.64 10.30 1.00
C LEU A 18 8.35 11.08 2.10
N PRO A 19 7.86 12.26 2.53
CA PRO A 19 8.47 12.94 3.67
C PRO A 19 8.42 12.11 4.96
N ALA A 20 7.34 11.38 5.18
CA ALA A 20 7.23 10.52 6.36
C ALA A 20 8.25 9.38 6.31
N LEU A 21 8.46 8.79 5.13
CA LEU A 21 9.49 7.76 4.97
C LEU A 21 10.88 8.33 5.20
N ASP A 22 11.15 9.54 4.72
CA ASP A 22 12.43 10.21 4.98
C ASP A 22 12.63 10.41 6.47
N GLN A 23 11.61 10.89 7.16
CA GLN A 23 11.68 11.13 8.61
C GLN A 23 11.97 9.84 9.36
N GLY A 24 11.38 8.73 8.91
CA GLY A 24 11.58 7.43 9.53
C GLY A 24 12.87 6.73 9.11
N LYS A 25 13.69 7.37 8.29
CA LYS A 25 14.99 6.85 7.82
C LYS A 25 14.86 5.68 6.85
N TYR A 26 13.80 5.67 6.04
CA TYR A 26 13.63 4.69 4.97
C TYR A 26 14.22 5.22 3.66
N ALA A 27 14.92 4.37 2.94
CA ALA A 27 15.19 4.60 1.53
C ALA A 27 13.96 4.17 0.75
N TRP A 28 13.69 4.83 -0.37
CA TRP A 28 12.48 4.49 -1.12
C TRP A 28 12.67 4.71 -2.62
N LYS A 29 11.85 3.99 -3.38
CA LYS A 29 11.70 4.15 -4.82
C LYS A 29 10.21 4.17 -5.12
N VAL A 30 9.80 4.98 -6.09
CA VAL A 30 8.40 5.09 -6.48
C VAL A 30 8.12 4.34 -7.77
N GLN A 31 6.88 3.90 -7.95
CA GLN A 31 6.40 3.27 -9.17
C GLN A 31 7.31 2.13 -9.60
N VAL A 32 7.45 1.15 -8.71
CA VAL A 32 8.36 0.02 -8.93
C VAL A 32 7.59 -1.15 -9.52
N ASN A 33 8.11 -1.70 -10.60
CA ASN A 33 7.59 -2.94 -11.17
C ASN A 33 8.16 -4.10 -10.36
N ILE A 34 7.28 -4.86 -9.69
CA ILE A 34 7.68 -5.97 -8.82
C ILE A 34 7.37 -7.33 -9.45
N GLY A 35 7.07 -7.35 -10.75
CA GLY A 35 6.82 -8.58 -11.46
C GLY A 35 5.43 -8.59 -12.10
N GLN A 36 4.90 -9.79 -12.27
CA GLN A 36 3.62 -9.97 -12.92
C GLN A 36 2.51 -10.12 -11.87
N ARG A 37 1.39 -9.40 -12.12
CA ARG A 37 0.20 -9.55 -11.28
C ARG A 37 -0.50 -10.85 -11.61
N LEU A 38 -1.29 -11.33 -10.66
CA LEU A 38 -2.19 -12.46 -10.91
C LEU A 38 -3.15 -12.11 -12.03
N GLY A 39 -3.34 -13.04 -12.92
CA GLY A 39 -4.19 -12.87 -14.09
C GLY A 39 -3.40 -12.41 -15.29
N CYS A 40 -2.95 -11.19 -15.32
CA CYS A 40 -2.11 -10.67 -16.42
C CYS A 40 -1.62 -9.27 -16.06
N GLY A 41 -0.63 -8.82 -16.83
CA GLY A 41 -0.09 -7.48 -16.69
C GLY A 41 0.96 -7.38 -15.61
N GLN A 42 1.52 -6.19 -15.52
CA GLN A 42 2.60 -5.91 -14.59
C GLN A 42 2.05 -5.45 -13.25
N HIS A 43 2.73 -5.81 -12.18
CA HIS A 43 2.38 -5.32 -10.84
C HIS A 43 3.31 -4.16 -10.50
N ASN A 44 2.78 -2.96 -10.58
CA ASN A 44 3.52 -1.75 -10.19
C ASN A 44 2.98 -1.29 -8.85
N VAL A 45 3.87 -1.20 -7.85
CA VAL A 45 3.50 -0.66 -6.55
C VAL A 45 3.91 0.80 -6.47
N ASP A 46 3.19 1.55 -5.64
CA ASP A 46 3.45 2.98 -5.52
C ASP A 46 4.81 3.28 -4.93
N VAL A 47 5.22 2.51 -3.93
CA VAL A 47 6.52 2.70 -3.27
C VAL A 47 7.08 1.35 -2.84
N VAL A 48 8.40 1.20 -2.97
CA VAL A 48 9.16 0.18 -2.24
C VAL A 48 10.04 0.93 -1.26
N ALA A 49 9.89 0.66 0.04
CA ALA A 49 10.66 1.29 1.09
C ALA A 49 11.62 0.25 1.68
N GLU A 50 12.79 0.72 2.11
CA GLU A 50 13.81 -0.19 2.67
C GLU A 50 14.47 0.46 3.87
N LYS A 51 14.66 -0.34 4.93
CA LYS A 51 15.38 0.08 6.12
C LYS A 51 15.99 -1.15 6.76
N SER A 52 17.29 -1.08 7.05
CA SER A 52 18.01 -2.18 7.71
C SER A 52 17.88 -3.50 6.96
N GLY A 53 17.90 -3.46 5.65
CA GLY A 53 17.80 -4.64 4.80
C GLY A 53 16.39 -5.19 4.62
N ARG A 54 15.39 -4.62 5.27
CA ARG A 54 13.98 -5.01 5.10
C ARG A 54 13.34 -4.17 4.01
N LYS A 55 12.81 -4.84 2.99
CA LYS A 55 12.08 -4.18 1.91
C LYS A 55 10.59 -4.33 2.13
N LEU A 56 9.86 -3.24 1.98
CA LEU A 56 8.43 -3.16 2.22
C LEU A 56 7.73 -2.66 0.97
N LEU A 57 6.59 -3.27 0.66
CA LEU A 57 5.74 -2.82 -0.43
C LEU A 57 4.69 -1.86 0.12
N VAL A 58 4.46 -0.75 -0.58
CA VAL A 58 3.42 0.21 -0.19
C VAL A 58 2.56 0.49 -1.41
N SER A 59 1.28 0.20 -1.29
CA SER A 59 0.29 0.47 -2.31
C SER A 59 -0.76 1.41 -1.73
N MET A 60 -1.26 2.35 -2.54
CA MET A 60 -2.21 3.35 -2.08
C MET A 60 -3.48 3.29 -2.90
N LYS A 61 -4.62 3.44 -2.23
CA LYS A 61 -5.92 3.59 -2.87
C LYS A 61 -6.59 4.84 -2.33
N TRP A 62 -7.17 5.63 -3.22
CA TRP A 62 -7.86 6.85 -2.84
C TRP A 62 -9.34 6.75 -3.19
N GLN A 63 -10.21 7.04 -2.22
CA GLN A 63 -11.65 7.10 -2.46
C GLN A 63 -12.25 8.23 -1.66
N GLN A 64 -12.66 9.30 -2.36
CA GLN A 64 -13.21 10.49 -1.72
C GLN A 64 -14.70 10.33 -1.45
N VAL A 65 -15.42 9.68 -2.36
CA VAL A 65 -16.84 9.38 -2.20
C VAL A 65 -17.04 7.90 -2.39
N SER A 66 -18.15 7.38 -1.89
CA SER A 66 -18.49 5.97 -2.04
C SER A 66 -18.41 5.54 -3.50
N GLY A 67 -17.74 4.43 -3.79
CA GLY A 67 -17.54 3.98 -5.16
C GLY A 67 -16.87 2.62 -5.24
N THR A 68 -16.23 2.36 -6.38
CA THR A 68 -15.75 1.02 -6.72
C THR A 68 -14.35 0.70 -6.20
N ALA A 69 -13.63 1.69 -5.63
CA ALA A 69 -12.28 1.43 -5.14
C ALA A 69 -12.28 0.36 -4.04
N GLU A 70 -13.33 0.32 -3.23
CA GLU A 70 -13.43 -0.67 -2.15
C GLU A 70 -13.44 -2.11 -2.68
N GLN A 71 -14.02 -2.32 -3.85
CA GLN A 71 -14.11 -3.66 -4.44
C GLN A 71 -12.76 -4.13 -4.97
N LYS A 72 -11.83 -3.21 -5.18
CA LYS A 72 -10.49 -3.55 -5.68
C LYS A 72 -9.54 -3.95 -4.56
N VAL A 73 -9.88 -3.63 -3.31
CA VAL A 73 -9.00 -3.90 -2.17
C VAL A 73 -8.70 -5.39 -2.01
N PRO A 74 -9.69 -6.29 -2.02
CA PRO A 74 -9.37 -7.71 -1.83
C PRO A 74 -8.43 -8.27 -2.90
N PHE A 75 -8.62 -7.89 -4.16
CA PHE A 75 -7.75 -8.37 -5.22
C PHE A 75 -6.33 -7.80 -5.07
N GLU A 76 -6.22 -6.52 -4.70
CA GLU A 76 -4.91 -5.93 -4.47
C GLU A 76 -4.18 -6.63 -3.32
N VAL A 77 -4.89 -6.95 -2.23
CA VAL A 77 -4.29 -7.68 -1.11
C VAL A 77 -3.78 -9.04 -1.57
N ILE A 78 -4.57 -9.75 -2.36
CA ILE A 78 -4.15 -11.06 -2.88
C ILE A 78 -2.90 -10.91 -3.76
N CYS A 79 -2.86 -9.90 -4.63
CA CYS A 79 -1.69 -9.66 -5.47
C CYS A 79 -0.46 -9.31 -4.65
N LEU A 80 -0.63 -8.55 -3.56
CA LEU A 80 0.49 -8.25 -2.66
C LEU A 80 0.97 -9.50 -1.95
N LEU A 81 0.07 -10.35 -1.49
CA LEU A 81 0.46 -11.62 -0.88
C LEU A 81 1.23 -12.51 -1.86
N ASP A 82 0.80 -12.53 -3.12
CA ASP A 82 1.50 -13.28 -4.15
C ASP A 82 2.92 -12.75 -4.33
N ALA A 83 3.07 -11.43 -4.37
CA ALA A 83 4.40 -10.81 -4.50
C ALA A 83 5.29 -11.11 -3.30
N LEU A 84 4.71 -11.15 -2.09
CA LEU A 84 5.47 -11.48 -0.88
C LEU A 84 5.98 -12.92 -0.89
N GLY A 85 5.34 -13.79 -1.66
CA GLY A 85 5.76 -15.19 -1.78
C GLY A 85 7.16 -15.37 -2.36
N SER A 86 7.70 -14.36 -3.03
CA SER A 86 9.07 -14.43 -3.56
C SER A 86 10.15 -14.43 -2.47
N GLY A 87 9.80 -13.94 -1.27
CA GLY A 87 10.76 -13.80 -0.18
C GLY A 87 11.61 -12.55 -0.25
N GLU A 88 11.46 -11.75 -1.31
CA GLU A 88 12.24 -10.52 -1.47
C GLU A 88 11.76 -9.41 -0.56
N TYR A 89 10.47 -9.39 -0.24
CA TYR A 89 9.84 -8.32 0.53
C TYR A 89 9.33 -8.88 1.86
N ALA A 90 9.53 -8.11 2.94
CA ALA A 90 9.21 -8.58 4.29
C ALA A 90 7.73 -8.40 4.63
N LYS A 91 7.10 -7.36 4.07
CA LYS A 91 5.73 -6.99 4.44
C LYS A 91 5.17 -6.06 3.38
N ALA A 92 3.85 -5.98 3.29
CA ALA A 92 3.19 -5.03 2.41
C ALA A 92 2.18 -4.20 3.20
N TYR A 93 2.01 -2.97 2.77
CA TYR A 93 1.04 -2.04 3.33
C TYR A 93 0.10 -1.57 2.22
N LEU A 94 -1.19 -1.63 2.49
CA LEU A 94 -2.19 -1.02 1.62
C LEU A 94 -2.76 0.18 2.36
N VAL A 95 -2.57 1.36 1.80
CA VAL A 95 -2.90 2.62 2.46
C VAL A 95 -4.17 3.18 1.85
N LEU A 96 -5.16 3.44 2.70
CA LEU A 96 -6.45 3.97 2.28
C LEU A 96 -6.49 5.46 2.55
N GLY A 97 -6.63 6.25 1.49
CA GLY A 97 -6.79 7.70 1.59
C GLY A 97 -8.19 8.13 1.17
N GLY A 98 -8.61 9.30 1.64
CA GLY A 98 -9.93 9.83 1.36
C GLY A 98 -10.98 9.37 2.35
N GLU A 99 -12.16 9.98 2.28
CA GLU A 99 -13.21 9.78 3.29
C GLU A 99 -14.35 8.90 2.80
N GLY A 100 -14.30 8.40 1.56
CA GLY A 100 -15.41 7.68 0.95
C GLY A 100 -15.49 6.19 1.25
N TRP A 101 -14.73 5.70 2.23
CA TRP A 101 -14.65 4.27 2.53
C TRP A 101 -15.76 3.82 3.46
N THR A 102 -16.70 3.03 2.95
CA THR A 102 -17.77 2.46 3.78
C THR A 102 -17.28 1.27 4.59
N LEU A 103 -16.26 0.54 4.08
CA LEU A 103 -15.70 -0.61 4.76
C LEU A 103 -14.36 -0.31 5.45
N ARG A 104 -14.10 0.98 5.77
CA ARG A 104 -12.82 1.37 6.37
C ARG A 104 -12.50 0.54 7.61
N ASN A 105 -13.44 0.46 8.54
CA ASN A 105 -13.19 -0.24 9.80
C ASN A 105 -12.97 -1.73 9.59
N PHE A 106 -13.72 -2.33 8.68
CA PHE A 106 -13.52 -3.74 8.33
C PHE A 106 -12.11 -3.99 7.81
N TYR A 107 -11.66 -3.13 6.88
CA TYR A 107 -10.33 -3.30 6.29
C TYR A 107 -9.21 -3.02 7.28
N THR A 108 -9.31 -1.94 8.04
CA THR A 108 -8.21 -1.54 8.94
C THR A 108 -8.14 -2.39 10.21
N SER A 109 -9.20 -3.09 10.55
CA SER A 109 -9.20 -3.98 11.71
C SER A 109 -8.69 -5.39 11.40
N GLY A 110 -8.32 -5.66 10.14
CA GLY A 110 -7.88 -6.99 9.74
C GLY A 110 -9.01 -7.93 9.36
N GLY A 111 -10.22 -7.39 9.15
CA GLY A 111 -11.37 -8.21 8.83
C GLY A 111 -11.23 -9.04 7.57
N LEU A 112 -10.56 -8.48 6.55
CA LEU A 112 -10.32 -9.20 5.31
C LEU A 112 -9.25 -10.27 5.48
N GLN A 113 -8.16 -9.91 6.15
CA GLN A 113 -6.98 -10.76 6.23
C GLN A 113 -7.24 -12.08 6.93
N LYS A 114 -8.21 -12.15 7.84
CA LYS A 114 -8.51 -13.41 8.53
C LYS A 114 -9.05 -14.48 7.59
N TYR A 115 -9.51 -14.10 6.41
CA TYR A 115 -9.97 -15.06 5.40
C TYR A 115 -8.89 -15.46 4.41
N LEU A 116 -7.67 -14.91 4.56
CA LEU A 116 -6.60 -15.11 3.59
C LEU A 116 -5.40 -15.78 4.24
N LYS A 117 -4.83 -16.76 3.52
CA LYS A 117 -3.62 -17.41 3.97
C LYS A 117 -2.48 -16.38 4.01
N HIS A 118 -1.77 -16.33 5.13
CA HIS A 118 -0.69 -15.37 5.38
C HIS A 118 -1.17 -13.92 5.34
N GLY A 119 -2.46 -13.69 5.59
CA GLY A 119 -3.04 -12.35 5.50
C GLY A 119 -2.39 -11.33 6.41
N GLU A 120 -1.79 -11.78 7.51
CA GLU A 120 -1.10 -10.88 8.46
C GLU A 120 0.12 -10.19 7.82
N GLN A 121 0.61 -10.68 6.69
CA GLN A 121 1.74 -10.05 6.00
C GLN A 121 1.36 -8.81 5.22
N VAL A 122 0.06 -8.54 5.07
CA VAL A 122 -0.43 -7.31 4.46
C VAL A 122 -1.24 -6.54 5.50
N GLU A 123 -0.79 -5.34 5.81
CA GLU A 123 -1.49 -4.49 6.77
C GLU A 123 -2.21 -3.38 6.00
N ILE A 124 -3.49 -3.17 6.32
CA ILE A 124 -4.29 -2.12 5.71
C ILE A 124 -4.44 -1.00 6.72
N LEU A 125 -4.00 0.20 6.36
CA LEU A 125 -3.98 1.36 7.25
C LEU A 125 -4.64 2.55 6.57
N THR A 126 -5.19 3.45 7.38
CA THR A 126 -5.52 4.77 6.86
C THR A 126 -4.24 5.51 6.53
N LEU A 127 -4.36 6.54 5.67
CA LEU A 127 -3.23 7.39 5.34
C LEU A 127 -2.59 7.98 6.59
N GLU A 128 -3.40 8.48 7.51
CA GLU A 128 -2.93 9.11 8.75
C GLU A 128 -2.13 8.12 9.61
N SER A 129 -2.66 6.91 9.76
CA SER A 129 -1.97 5.88 10.56
C SER A 129 -0.67 5.45 9.90
N PHE A 130 -0.66 5.32 8.57
CA PHE A 130 0.55 4.96 7.84
C PHE A 130 1.62 6.03 8.01
N VAL A 131 1.25 7.31 7.83
CA VAL A 131 2.19 8.42 7.97
C VAL A 131 2.79 8.45 9.38
N ALA A 132 1.97 8.23 10.41
CA ALA A 132 2.45 8.20 11.79
C ALA A 132 3.47 7.06 12.01
N LYS A 133 3.18 5.87 11.49
CA LYS A 133 4.12 4.73 11.62
C LYS A 133 5.41 4.96 10.86
N ALA A 134 5.29 5.50 9.65
CA ALA A 134 6.47 5.78 8.83
C ALA A 134 7.36 6.82 9.48
N ASN A 135 6.77 7.93 9.97
CA ASN A 135 7.53 8.96 10.70
C ASN A 135 8.30 8.38 11.88
N ALA A 136 7.70 7.42 12.58
CA ALA A 136 8.31 6.82 13.75
C ALA A 136 9.30 5.69 13.41
N GLY A 137 9.45 5.36 12.12
CA GLY A 137 10.32 4.27 11.69
C GLY A 137 9.81 2.90 12.08
N LYS A 138 8.49 2.72 12.20
CA LYS A 138 7.88 1.50 12.74
C LYS A 138 7.10 0.68 11.72
N LEU A 139 7.37 0.87 10.44
CA LEU A 139 6.72 0.04 9.44
C LEU A 139 7.20 -1.40 9.50
#